data_d798e6dd4dc21583c0b638d5589858bd
#
_entry.id   d798e6dd4dc21583c0b638d5589858bd
#
_cell.length_a   1.000
_cell.length_b   1.000
_cell.length_c   1.000
_cell.angle_alpha   90.00
_cell.angle_beta   90.00
_cell.angle_gamma   90.00
#
_symmetry.space_group_name_H-M   'P 1'
#
loop_
_entity.id
_entity.type
_entity.pdbx_description
1 polymer ?
#
loop_
_entity_poly.entity_id
_entity_poly.type
_entity_poly.pdbx_seq_one_letter_code
_entity_poly.pdbx_strand_id
1 'polypeptide(L)'
;MQTEQQKKLALGLFMPNCSNMPSISTHRVVEDQWTYEHNEAIALAAERYGFDYLFPVSRWRGFGGDTNFLGTSLETTTWAAALLRATRSIQVF
;
A
#
# COMPACT_ATOMS: atom_id res chain seq x y z
N MET A 1 26.15 3.45 13.66
CA MET A 1 24.79 3.05 14.05
C MET A 1 23.97 4.27 14.42
N GLN A 2 22.76 4.35 13.90
CA GLN A 2 21.86 5.42 14.22
C GLN A 2 21.15 5.15 15.53
N THR A 3 21.12 6.12 16.42
CA THR A 3 20.38 5.99 17.67
C THR A 3 18.92 6.32 17.44
N GLU A 4 18.06 5.92 18.37
CA GLU A 4 16.63 6.21 18.26
C GLU A 4 16.34 7.70 18.31
N GLN A 5 17.15 8.48 19.02
CA GLN A 5 16.98 9.91 19.06
C GLN A 5 17.14 10.58 17.70
N GLN A 6 17.84 9.94 16.78
CA GLN A 6 18.05 10.48 15.45
C GLN A 6 16.89 10.20 14.52
N LYS A 7 16.09 9.17 14.82
CA LYS A 7 14.91 8.81 14.04
C LYS A 7 13.71 9.51 14.64
N LYS A 8 13.31 10.62 14.04
CA LYS A 8 12.26 11.45 14.60
C LYS A 8 10.88 11.18 14.05
N LEU A 9 10.79 10.62 12.84
CA LEU A 9 9.51 10.44 12.17
C LEU A 9 9.59 9.25 11.26
N ALA A 10 8.60 8.37 11.35
CA ALA A 10 8.45 7.26 10.43
C ALA A 10 7.31 7.57 9.46
N LEU A 11 7.56 7.37 8.18
CA LEU A 11 6.58 7.61 7.12
C LEU A 11 6.19 6.29 6.49
N GLY A 12 4.90 6.10 6.29
CA GLY A 12 4.39 4.90 5.68
C GLY A 12 3.33 5.20 4.63
N LEU A 13 3.12 4.25 3.74
CA LEU A 13 2.03 4.30 2.77
C LEU A 13 0.94 3.35 3.20
N PHE A 14 -0.30 3.81 3.13
CA PHE A 14 -1.48 3.09 3.60
C PHE A 14 -2.38 2.71 2.42
N MET A 15 -2.87 1.50 2.44
CA MET A 15 -3.87 0.98 1.50
C MET A 15 -3.43 0.78 0.04
N PRO A 16 -2.16 0.53 -0.27
CA PRO A 16 -1.82 0.35 -1.68
C PRO A 16 -2.40 -0.93 -2.28
N ASN A 17 -2.80 -1.89 -1.44
CA ASN A 17 -3.33 -3.17 -1.89
C ASN A 17 -4.80 -3.14 -2.29
N CYS A 18 -5.47 -1.99 -2.15
CA CYS A 18 -6.91 -1.90 -2.38
C CYS A 18 -7.24 -1.05 -3.60
N SER A 19 -8.39 -1.36 -4.21
CA SER A 19 -8.92 -0.56 -5.30
C SER A 19 -9.62 0.67 -4.76
N ASN A 20 -9.57 1.73 -5.52
CA ASN A 20 -10.30 2.98 -5.30
C ASN A 20 -10.06 3.61 -3.94
N MET A 21 -9.64 4.83 -3.97
CA MET A 21 -9.44 5.62 -2.76
C MET A 21 -10.79 6.10 -2.23
N PRO A 22 -10.87 6.39 -0.92
CA PRO A 22 -12.06 7.05 -0.37
C PRO A 22 -12.25 8.40 -1.07
N SER A 23 -13.34 8.51 -1.82
CA SER A 23 -13.55 9.67 -2.65
C SER A 23 -15.04 9.83 -2.89
N ILE A 24 -15.47 11.07 -3.06
CA ILE A 24 -16.84 11.39 -3.45
C ILE A 24 -17.00 11.37 -4.97
N SER A 25 -15.94 11.14 -5.70
CA SER A 25 -15.93 11.15 -7.16
C SER A 25 -15.78 9.73 -7.70
N THR A 26 -16.42 9.46 -8.84
CA THR A 26 -16.22 8.20 -9.56
C THR A 26 -15.02 8.24 -10.49
N HIS A 27 -14.36 9.39 -10.60
CA HIS A 27 -13.16 9.51 -11.42
C HIS A 27 -12.03 8.69 -10.82
N ARG A 28 -11.37 7.88 -11.65
CA ARG A 28 -10.26 7.04 -11.23
C ARG A 28 -8.98 7.56 -11.85
N VAL A 29 -8.05 7.95 -11.00
CA VAL A 29 -6.75 8.43 -11.46
C VAL A 29 -5.88 7.26 -11.90
N VAL A 30 -5.97 6.13 -11.18
CA VAL A 30 -5.22 4.91 -11.49
C VAL A 30 -6.21 3.76 -11.57
N GLU A 31 -6.32 3.15 -12.75
CA GLU A 31 -7.31 2.10 -12.98
C GLU A 31 -7.03 0.83 -12.19
N ASP A 32 -5.79 0.36 -12.23
CA ASP A 32 -5.42 -0.94 -11.69
C ASP A 32 -4.55 -0.82 -10.45
N GLN A 33 -4.92 0.09 -9.58
CA GLN A 33 -4.15 0.40 -8.38
C GLN A 33 -3.95 -0.82 -7.47
N TRP A 34 -4.91 -1.72 -7.44
CA TRP A 34 -4.88 -2.90 -6.57
C TRP A 34 -4.00 -4.04 -7.09
N THR A 35 -3.54 -3.97 -8.35
CA THR A 35 -2.78 -5.08 -8.93
C THR A 35 -1.42 -5.24 -8.25
N TYR A 36 -0.88 -6.45 -8.30
CA TYR A 36 0.43 -6.70 -7.71
C TYR A 36 1.52 -5.87 -8.39
N GLU A 37 1.47 -5.78 -9.71
CA GLU A 37 2.47 -5.02 -10.47
C GLU A 37 2.53 -3.56 -10.02
N HIS A 38 1.37 -2.96 -9.83
CA HIS A 38 1.32 -1.58 -9.35
C HIS A 38 1.83 -1.49 -7.91
N ASN A 39 1.47 -2.45 -7.07
CA ASN A 39 1.92 -2.48 -5.68
C ASN A 39 3.43 -2.66 -5.58
N GLU A 40 4.02 -3.50 -6.42
CA GLU A 40 5.46 -3.66 -6.44
C GLU A 40 6.15 -2.36 -6.85
N ALA A 41 5.64 -1.69 -7.88
CA ALA A 41 6.19 -0.41 -8.31
C ALA A 41 6.12 0.65 -7.20
N ILE A 42 5.00 0.71 -6.49
CA ILE A 42 4.81 1.62 -5.37
C ILE A 42 5.80 1.29 -4.24
N ALA A 43 5.96 0.00 -3.92
CA ALA A 43 6.84 -0.42 -2.84
C ALA A 43 8.30 -0.06 -3.15
N LEU A 44 8.73 -0.29 -4.38
CA LEU A 44 10.10 0.04 -4.77
C LEU A 44 10.33 1.55 -4.78
N ALA A 45 9.36 2.32 -5.23
CA ALA A 45 9.44 3.78 -5.19
C ALA A 45 9.49 4.30 -3.75
N ALA A 46 8.64 3.75 -2.89
CA ALA A 46 8.60 4.15 -1.49
C ALA A 46 9.94 3.87 -0.81
N GLU A 47 10.51 2.70 -1.07
CA GLU A 47 11.80 2.35 -0.52
C GLU A 47 12.89 3.29 -1.02
N ARG A 48 12.88 3.59 -2.30
CA ARG A 48 13.85 4.51 -2.91
C ARG A 48 13.81 5.91 -2.30
N TYR A 49 12.60 6.39 -2.00
CA TYR A 49 12.41 7.74 -1.49
C TYR A 49 12.39 7.82 0.03
N GLY A 50 12.76 6.72 0.71
CA GLY A 50 12.99 6.78 2.14
C GLY A 50 11.77 6.56 3.02
N PHE A 51 10.69 6.03 2.49
CA PHE A 51 9.56 5.65 3.32
C PHE A 51 9.96 4.45 4.17
N ASP A 52 9.41 4.40 5.38
CA ASP A 52 9.81 3.39 6.35
C ASP A 52 8.98 2.13 6.27
N TYR A 53 7.69 2.23 5.91
CA TYR A 53 6.84 1.04 5.91
C TYR A 53 5.67 1.16 4.94
N LEU A 54 5.10 0.00 4.63
CA LEU A 54 3.86 -0.16 3.86
C LEU A 54 2.83 -0.80 4.77
N PHE A 55 1.61 -0.32 4.69
CA PHE A 55 0.54 -0.74 5.58
C PHE A 55 -0.72 -1.09 4.78
N PRO A 56 -1.12 -2.37 4.74
CA PRO A 56 -2.27 -2.80 3.94
C PRO A 56 -3.59 -2.62 4.67
N VAL A 57 -4.67 -2.78 3.93
CA VAL A 57 -6.01 -2.91 4.50
C VAL A 57 -6.49 -4.32 4.28
N SER A 58 -7.01 -4.94 5.34
CA SER A 58 -7.59 -6.26 5.28
C SER A 58 -9.12 -6.14 5.33
N ARG A 59 -9.77 -6.43 4.22
CA ARG A 59 -11.22 -6.39 4.14
C ARG A 59 -11.74 -7.56 3.33
N TRP A 60 -12.79 -8.16 3.84
CA TRP A 60 -13.49 -9.22 3.12
C TRP A 60 -14.42 -8.66 2.05
N ARG A 61 -14.95 -7.48 2.28
CA ARG A 61 -15.93 -6.86 1.40
C ARG A 61 -15.74 -5.36 1.42
N GLY A 62 -15.81 -4.74 0.25
CA GLY A 62 -15.75 -3.30 0.13
C GLY A 62 -17.06 -2.64 0.59
N PHE A 63 -17.11 -1.33 0.49
CA PHE A 63 -18.28 -0.58 0.91
C PHE A 63 -19.38 -0.57 -0.14
N GLY A 64 -19.08 -0.91 -1.39
CA GLY A 64 -20.03 -0.87 -2.47
C GLY A 64 -20.30 0.57 -2.93
N GLY A 65 -21.44 0.76 -3.61
CA GLY A 65 -21.82 2.05 -4.12
C GLY A 65 -21.07 2.42 -5.40
N ASP A 66 -21.29 3.65 -5.86
CA ASP A 66 -20.75 4.09 -7.15
C ASP A 66 -19.23 4.16 -7.18
N THR A 67 -18.58 4.50 -6.07
CA THR A 67 -17.14 4.58 -6.01
C THR A 67 -16.49 3.22 -5.76
N ASN A 68 -17.27 2.26 -5.28
CA ASN A 68 -16.79 0.91 -4.94
C ASN A 68 -15.49 0.95 -4.12
N PHE A 69 -15.49 1.79 -3.11
CA PHE A 69 -14.34 2.02 -2.24
C PHE A 69 -13.91 0.70 -1.59
N LEU A 70 -12.65 0.34 -1.76
CA LEU A 70 -12.06 -0.91 -1.28
C LEU A 70 -12.78 -2.16 -1.80
N GLY A 71 -13.35 -2.09 -3.00
CA GLY A 71 -14.11 -3.20 -3.56
C GLY A 71 -13.26 -4.40 -3.96
N THR A 72 -12.01 -4.16 -4.33
CA THR A 72 -11.04 -5.21 -4.69
C THR A 72 -9.76 -4.97 -3.90
N SER A 73 -9.18 -6.04 -3.36
CA SER A 73 -7.92 -5.93 -2.64
C SER A 73 -7.12 -7.21 -2.78
N LEU A 74 -5.81 -7.09 -2.67
CA LEU A 74 -4.94 -8.25 -2.53
C LEU A 74 -4.95 -8.66 -1.06
N GLU A 75 -4.95 -9.96 -0.83
CA GLU A 75 -4.91 -10.50 0.52
C GLU A 75 -3.60 -10.10 1.20
N THR A 76 -3.68 -9.65 2.44
CA THR A 76 -2.60 -8.91 3.07
C THR A 76 -1.35 -9.73 3.36
N THR A 77 -1.52 -10.97 3.79
CA THR A 77 -0.36 -11.83 4.12
C THR A 77 0.41 -12.22 2.86
N THR A 78 -0.30 -12.63 1.82
CA THR A 78 0.31 -12.99 0.54
C THR A 78 0.95 -11.77 -0.11
N TRP A 79 0.27 -10.64 -0.07
CA TRP A 79 0.78 -9.36 -0.55
C TRP A 79 2.10 -9.00 0.14
N ALA A 80 2.12 -9.10 1.49
CA ALA A 80 3.32 -8.77 2.25
C ALA A 80 4.47 -9.69 1.91
N ALA A 81 4.21 -10.98 1.79
CA ALA A 81 5.25 -11.95 1.46
C ALA A 81 5.89 -11.65 0.10
N ALA A 82 5.06 -11.33 -0.89
CA ALA A 82 5.56 -11.00 -2.22
C ALA A 82 6.40 -9.71 -2.21
N LEU A 83 5.95 -8.69 -1.49
CA LEU A 83 6.67 -7.43 -1.42
C LEU A 83 7.96 -7.54 -0.62
N LEU A 84 7.98 -8.37 0.41
CA LEU A 84 9.21 -8.63 1.17
C LEU A 84 10.27 -9.25 0.28
N ARG A 85 9.87 -10.08 -0.68
CA ARG A 85 10.82 -10.66 -1.64
C ARG A 85 11.35 -9.61 -2.61
N ALA A 86 10.52 -8.65 -3.00
CA ALA A 86 10.86 -7.64 -4.01
C ALA A 86 11.67 -6.47 -3.44
N THR A 87 11.56 -6.20 -2.14
CA THR A 87 12.19 -5.04 -1.50
C THR A 87 13.36 -5.47 -0.62
N ARG A 88 14.10 -4.50 -0.08
CA ARG A 88 15.29 -4.77 0.73
C ARG A 88 15.17 -4.26 2.15
N SER A 89 14.70 -3.04 2.33
CA SER A 89 14.78 -2.37 3.63
C SER A 89 13.45 -1.86 4.15
N ILE A 90 12.47 -1.65 3.28
CA ILE A 90 11.17 -1.14 3.73
C ILE A 90 10.44 -2.22 4.51
N GLN A 91 9.76 -1.82 5.57
CA GLN A 91 8.97 -2.74 6.38
C GLN A 91 7.57 -2.88 5.79
N VAL A 92 7.05 -4.09 5.86
CA VAL A 92 5.70 -4.39 5.37
C VAL A 92 4.93 -5.02 6.52
N PHE A 93 3.82 -4.41 6.87
CA PHE A 93 2.99 -4.90 7.97
C PHE A 93 1.84 -5.74 7.47
#